data_a90aecfb22ccaad38d2340b2c09d45a6
#
_entry.id   a90aecfb22ccaad38d2340b2c09d45a6
#
_cell.length_a   1.000
_cell.length_b   1.000
_cell.length_c   1.000
_cell.angle_alpha   90.00
_cell.angle_beta   90.00
_cell.angle_gamma   90.00
#
_symmetry.space_group_name_H-M   'P 1'
#
loop_
_entity.id
_entity.type
_entity.pdbx_description
1 polymer ?
#
loop_
_entity_poly.entity_id
_entity_poly.type
_entity_poly.pdbx_seq_one_letter_code
_entity_poly.pdbx_strand_id
1 'polypeptide(L)'
;MTPQEVITQARVLINDDNSLMPERFSDTEMLGFVNQAIKRAAMVRPDLFIISDDITPTVDQVEQELSTNVTRIMEVHRVVGGGAIGEVDKETMDRSAPNWTTETSGAPVNWMRHPRNPRRYFLYPAPSTGTEISVEYIEVPDDYAIGDTMGLADSYRSAIVDCVVYLAEAVDNESVDTERAKQFYTSFLQSLGADMTQRDVVDSESGKAEQRRGNNG
;
A
#
# COMPACT_ATOMS: atom_id res chain seq x y z
N MET A 1 3.87 14.62 8.17
CA MET A 1 2.59 15.27 8.51
C MET A 1 1.83 14.47 9.55
N THR A 2 0.96 15.12 10.33
CA THR A 2 0.09 14.47 11.33
C THR A 2 -1.39 14.64 10.95
N PRO A 3 -2.31 13.76 11.45
CA PRO A 3 -3.75 13.96 11.29
C PRO A 3 -4.21 15.34 11.78
N GLN A 4 -3.66 15.83 12.90
CA GLN A 4 -4.00 17.15 13.46
C GLN A 4 -3.71 18.30 12.48
N GLU A 5 -2.58 18.25 11.78
CA GLU A 5 -2.23 19.27 10.78
C GLU A 5 -3.21 19.26 9.60
N VAL A 6 -3.64 18.08 9.16
CA VAL A 6 -4.65 17.92 8.09
C VAL A 6 -6.01 18.43 8.56
N ILE A 7 -6.46 18.05 9.76
CA ILE A 7 -7.73 18.50 10.35
C ILE A 7 -7.77 20.03 10.44
N THR A 8 -6.70 20.64 10.97
CA THR A 8 -6.62 22.11 11.11
C THR A 8 -6.81 22.81 9.76
N GLN A 9 -6.15 22.31 8.70
CA GLN A 9 -6.29 22.89 7.36
C GLN A 9 -7.67 22.63 6.75
N ALA A 10 -8.22 21.44 6.93
CA ALA A 10 -9.55 21.10 6.43
C ALA A 10 -10.65 21.97 7.08
N ARG A 11 -10.57 22.21 8.41
CA ARG A 11 -11.51 23.08 9.15
C ARG A 11 -11.56 24.50 8.57
N VAL A 12 -10.41 25.08 8.22
CA VAL A 12 -10.36 26.40 7.55
C VAL A 12 -11.16 26.37 6.23
N LEU A 13 -10.96 25.32 5.41
CA LEU A 13 -11.62 25.22 4.11
C LEU A 13 -13.15 25.02 4.20
N ILE A 14 -13.63 24.33 5.24
CA ILE A 14 -15.08 24.11 5.46
C ILE A 14 -15.71 25.18 6.36
N ASN A 15 -14.96 26.25 6.73
CA ASN A 15 -15.36 27.29 7.67
C ASN A 15 -15.81 26.76 9.04
N ASP A 16 -15.10 25.75 9.56
CA ASP A 16 -15.36 25.11 10.86
C ASP A 16 -14.24 25.44 11.88
N ASP A 17 -13.57 26.58 11.71
CA ASP A 17 -12.44 27.05 12.52
C ASP A 17 -12.81 28.24 13.45
N ASN A 18 -14.09 28.61 13.48
CA ASN A 18 -14.54 29.79 14.22
C ASN A 18 -14.80 29.44 15.69
N SER A 19 -13.95 29.90 16.59
CA SER A 19 -14.07 29.72 18.05
C SER A 19 -15.35 30.30 18.69
N LEU A 20 -16.11 31.09 17.94
CA LEU A 20 -17.36 31.70 18.40
C LEU A 20 -18.59 30.87 18.05
N MET A 21 -18.42 29.80 17.26
CA MET A 21 -19.52 28.89 16.88
C MET A 21 -19.19 27.45 17.29
N PRO A 22 -20.19 26.63 17.59
CA PRO A 22 -19.96 25.20 17.79
C PRO A 22 -19.34 24.58 16.53
N GLU A 23 -18.38 23.71 16.73
CA GLU A 23 -17.79 22.92 15.63
C GLU A 23 -18.87 22.06 14.97
N ARG A 24 -18.87 22.02 13.63
CA ARG A 24 -19.79 21.16 12.84
C ARG A 24 -19.43 19.70 13.01
N PHE A 25 -18.13 19.41 13.05
CA PHE A 25 -17.57 18.07 13.20
C PHE A 25 -16.65 18.03 14.41
N SER A 26 -16.82 17.03 15.27
CA SER A 26 -15.88 16.75 16.35
C SER A 26 -14.51 16.33 15.79
N ASP A 27 -13.47 16.46 16.61
CA ASP A 27 -12.12 15.97 16.23
C ASP A 27 -12.11 14.46 15.92
N THR A 28 -12.97 13.69 16.58
CA THR A 28 -13.12 12.25 16.29
C THR A 28 -13.70 11.98 14.90
N GLU A 29 -14.70 12.76 14.49
CA GLU A 29 -15.29 12.64 13.15
C GLU A 29 -14.30 13.08 12.08
N MET A 30 -13.62 14.22 12.30
CA MET A 30 -12.58 14.70 11.39
C MET A 30 -11.43 13.70 11.26
N LEU A 31 -11.01 13.08 12.36
CA LEU A 31 -10.00 12.00 12.34
C LEU A 31 -10.49 10.79 11.53
N GLY A 32 -11.77 10.44 11.65
CA GLY A 32 -12.39 9.42 10.81
C GLY A 32 -12.31 9.74 9.32
N PHE A 33 -12.51 11.00 8.92
CA PHE A 33 -12.36 11.44 7.53
C PHE A 33 -10.89 11.39 7.06
N VAL A 34 -9.94 11.76 7.93
CA VAL A 34 -8.50 11.62 7.61
C VAL A 34 -8.14 10.17 7.34
N ASN A 35 -8.55 9.24 8.21
CA ASN A 35 -8.28 7.82 8.05
C ASN A 35 -8.92 7.25 6.76
N GLN A 36 -10.14 7.68 6.43
CA GLN A 36 -10.77 7.33 5.16
C GLN A 36 -10.03 7.91 3.95
N ALA A 37 -9.55 9.16 4.05
CA ALA A 37 -8.78 9.79 2.97
C ALA A 37 -7.47 9.04 2.68
N ILE A 38 -6.75 8.62 3.73
CA ILE A 38 -5.53 7.79 3.59
C ILE A 38 -5.83 6.45 2.91
N LYS A 39 -6.88 5.76 3.35
CA LYS A 39 -7.29 4.49 2.72
C LYS A 39 -7.67 4.68 1.24
N ARG A 40 -8.34 5.79 0.89
CA ARG A 40 -8.62 6.14 -0.52
C ARG A 40 -7.35 6.44 -1.29
N ALA A 41 -6.39 7.16 -0.69
CA ALA A 41 -5.08 7.41 -1.31
C ALA A 41 -4.34 6.09 -1.60
N ALA A 42 -4.36 5.14 -0.67
CA ALA A 42 -3.77 3.81 -0.85
C ALA A 42 -4.44 3.00 -1.98
N MET A 43 -5.75 3.19 -2.20
CA MET A 43 -6.46 2.56 -3.33
C MET A 43 -6.11 3.18 -4.68
N VAL A 44 -5.90 4.50 -4.72
CA VAL A 44 -5.59 5.25 -5.95
C VAL A 44 -4.11 5.15 -6.31
N ARG A 45 -3.23 5.26 -5.32
CA ARG A 45 -1.77 5.25 -5.46
C ARG A 45 -1.15 4.26 -4.46
N PRO A 46 -1.31 2.96 -4.69
CA PRO A 46 -0.75 1.93 -3.80
C PRO A 46 0.77 1.99 -3.71
N ASP A 47 1.44 2.49 -4.73
CA ASP A 47 2.89 2.68 -4.77
C ASP A 47 3.44 3.64 -3.69
N LEU A 48 2.60 4.52 -3.15
CA LEU A 48 2.97 5.40 -2.03
C LEU A 48 3.01 4.68 -0.67
N PHE A 49 2.54 3.45 -0.61
CA PHE A 49 2.38 2.65 0.59
C PHE A 49 3.18 1.34 0.53
N ILE A 50 4.29 1.38 -0.22
CA ILE A 50 5.26 0.27 -0.25
C ILE A 50 6.07 0.30 1.03
N ILE A 51 6.15 -0.85 1.70
CA ILE A 51 6.94 -1.07 2.91
C ILE A 51 7.97 -2.14 2.60
N SER A 52 9.21 -1.87 3.02
CA SER A 52 10.30 -2.87 3.07
C SER A 52 10.50 -3.29 4.52
N ASP A 53 10.37 -4.57 4.82
CA ASP A 53 10.47 -5.09 6.17
C ASP A 53 11.14 -6.46 6.19
N ASP A 54 11.72 -6.81 7.35
CA ASP A 54 12.26 -8.13 7.61
C ASP A 54 11.23 -8.94 8.38
N ILE A 55 10.75 -10.03 7.80
CA ILE A 55 9.68 -10.86 8.36
C ILE A 55 10.15 -12.30 8.63
N THR A 56 9.54 -12.94 9.61
CA THR A 56 9.72 -14.35 9.91
C THR A 56 8.64 -15.16 9.20
N PRO A 57 8.97 -15.94 8.15
CA PRO A 57 8.00 -16.79 7.47
C PRO A 57 7.58 -17.98 8.33
N THR A 58 6.45 -18.60 7.98
CA THR A 58 5.99 -19.82 8.65
C THR A 58 6.92 -20.98 8.35
N VAL A 59 7.50 -21.56 9.38
CA VAL A 59 8.47 -22.65 9.31
C VAL A 59 7.85 -23.90 8.69
N ASP A 60 8.61 -24.64 7.88
CA ASP A 60 8.23 -25.89 7.22
C ASP A 60 7.03 -25.79 6.26
N GLN A 61 6.64 -24.57 5.88
CA GLN A 61 5.58 -24.34 4.91
C GLN A 61 6.14 -23.64 3.67
N VAL A 62 5.85 -24.18 2.51
CA VAL A 62 6.22 -23.55 1.22
C VAL A 62 5.31 -22.37 0.90
N GLU A 63 4.01 -22.45 1.23
CA GLU A 63 3.04 -21.38 1.03
C GLU A 63 3.04 -20.46 2.24
N GLN A 64 3.24 -19.18 1.99
CA GLN A 64 3.28 -18.13 2.99
C GLN A 64 2.14 -17.14 2.76
N GLU A 65 1.68 -16.47 3.81
CA GLU A 65 0.66 -15.43 3.73
C GLU A 65 1.07 -14.23 4.57
N LEU A 66 0.98 -13.04 3.98
CA LEU A 66 1.18 -11.75 4.67
C LEU A 66 -0.08 -11.34 5.45
N SER A 67 0.06 -10.37 6.32
CA SER A 67 -1.03 -9.85 7.17
C SER A 67 -2.23 -9.39 6.35
N THR A 68 -3.39 -9.25 7.00
CA THR A 68 -4.65 -8.84 6.34
C THR A 68 -4.62 -7.42 5.79
N ASN A 69 -3.77 -6.55 6.34
CA ASN A 69 -3.61 -5.16 5.89
C ASN A 69 -2.76 -5.05 4.62
N VAL A 70 -2.00 -6.11 4.30
CA VAL A 70 -1.24 -6.18 3.05
C VAL A 70 -2.18 -6.43 1.88
N THR A 71 -2.07 -5.63 0.84
CA THR A 71 -2.83 -5.81 -0.39
C THR A 71 -2.08 -6.67 -1.41
N ARG A 72 -0.76 -6.57 -1.46
CA ARG A 72 0.07 -7.26 -2.44
C ARG A 72 1.51 -7.37 -1.97
N ILE A 73 2.13 -8.54 -2.19
CA ILE A 73 3.59 -8.70 -2.15
C ILE A 73 4.20 -8.13 -3.44
N MET A 74 5.27 -7.36 -3.30
CA MET A 74 6.01 -6.80 -4.44
C MET A 74 7.22 -7.66 -4.77
N GLU A 75 8.09 -7.90 -3.80
CA GLU A 75 9.33 -8.64 -3.98
C GLU A 75 9.78 -9.33 -2.69
N VAL A 76 10.50 -10.44 -2.83
CA VAL A 76 11.28 -11.06 -1.76
C VAL A 76 12.74 -10.96 -2.14
N HIS A 77 13.52 -10.20 -1.37
CA HIS A 77 14.88 -9.84 -1.77
C HIS A 77 15.92 -10.89 -1.37
N ARG A 78 15.92 -11.29 -0.10
CA ARG A 78 17.00 -12.12 0.47
C ARG A 78 16.60 -12.74 1.80
N VAL A 79 17.35 -13.74 2.21
CA VAL A 79 17.42 -14.17 3.60
C VAL A 79 18.21 -13.11 4.38
N VAL A 80 17.71 -12.66 5.53
CA VAL A 80 18.41 -11.67 6.38
C VAL A 80 19.75 -12.27 6.84
N GLY A 81 20.83 -11.58 6.55
CA GLY A 81 22.19 -12.10 6.79
C GLY A 81 22.62 -13.22 5.84
N GLY A 82 21.83 -13.53 4.82
CA GLY A 82 22.08 -14.64 3.87
C GLY A 82 22.06 -14.21 2.40
N GLY A 83 21.82 -15.17 1.52
CA GLY A 83 21.79 -15.00 0.06
C GLY A 83 20.53 -14.34 -0.46
N ALA A 84 20.59 -13.84 -1.71
CA ALA A 84 19.45 -13.34 -2.45
C ALA A 84 18.46 -14.47 -2.76
N ILE A 85 17.16 -14.12 -2.79
CA ILE A 85 16.06 -15.01 -3.16
C ILE A 85 15.58 -14.59 -4.54
N GLY A 86 15.70 -15.48 -5.55
CA GLY A 86 15.30 -15.17 -6.92
C GLY A 86 13.81 -15.41 -7.16
N GLU A 87 13.16 -14.51 -7.91
CA GLU A 87 11.80 -14.75 -8.40
C GLU A 87 11.83 -15.81 -9.51
N VAL A 88 10.98 -16.81 -9.41
CA VAL A 88 10.79 -17.87 -10.42
C VAL A 88 9.30 -18.03 -10.68
N ASP A 89 8.92 -18.22 -11.92
CA ASP A 89 7.54 -18.54 -12.26
C ASP A 89 7.17 -19.94 -11.73
N LYS A 90 5.97 -20.03 -11.13
CA LYS A 90 5.49 -21.27 -10.51
C LYS A 90 5.40 -22.42 -11.50
N GLU A 91 4.98 -22.18 -12.75
CA GLU A 91 4.92 -23.23 -13.76
C GLU A 91 6.30 -23.76 -14.12
N THR A 92 7.30 -22.88 -14.13
CA THR A 92 8.70 -23.28 -14.36
C THR A 92 9.20 -24.16 -13.22
N MET A 93 8.88 -23.81 -11.97
CA MET A 93 9.22 -24.62 -10.80
C MET A 93 8.53 -25.98 -10.83
N ASP A 94 7.25 -26.03 -11.13
CA ASP A 94 6.47 -27.28 -11.23
C ASP A 94 7.04 -28.23 -12.28
N ARG A 95 7.66 -27.71 -13.35
CA ARG A 95 8.28 -28.53 -14.41
C ARG A 95 9.70 -28.98 -14.06
N SER A 96 10.50 -28.10 -13.47
CA SER A 96 11.93 -28.35 -13.22
C SER A 96 12.18 -29.15 -11.94
N ALA A 97 11.35 -28.96 -10.91
CA ALA A 97 11.46 -29.61 -9.62
C ALA A 97 10.06 -30.09 -9.14
N PRO A 98 9.47 -31.12 -9.73
CA PRO A 98 8.07 -31.52 -9.44
C PRO A 98 7.76 -31.79 -7.97
N ASN A 99 8.75 -32.13 -7.17
CA ASN A 99 8.62 -32.43 -5.74
C ASN A 99 9.00 -31.26 -4.82
N TRP A 100 9.13 -30.04 -5.35
CA TRP A 100 9.59 -28.87 -4.62
C TRP A 100 8.79 -28.56 -3.33
N THR A 101 7.52 -28.95 -3.28
CA THR A 101 6.66 -28.76 -2.12
C THR A 101 6.92 -29.71 -0.95
N THR A 102 7.67 -30.80 -1.18
CA THR A 102 7.93 -31.86 -0.20
C THR A 102 9.39 -32.01 0.13
N GLU A 103 10.24 -31.13 -0.36
CA GLU A 103 11.65 -31.12 -0.03
C GLU A 103 11.93 -30.64 1.40
N THR A 104 13.11 -31.03 1.91
CA THR A 104 13.53 -30.67 3.26
C THR A 104 13.65 -29.16 3.40
N SER A 105 13.12 -28.62 4.50
CA SER A 105 13.20 -27.19 4.83
C SER A 105 14.64 -26.69 4.95
N GLY A 106 14.85 -25.44 4.55
CA GLY A 106 16.18 -24.81 4.54
C GLY A 106 16.10 -23.30 4.38
N ALA A 107 17.20 -22.69 4.00
CA ALA A 107 17.21 -21.28 3.62
C ALA A 107 16.59 -21.13 2.21
N PRO A 108 15.53 -20.33 2.04
CA PRO A 108 14.91 -20.10 0.74
C PRO A 108 15.90 -19.51 -0.27
N VAL A 109 15.87 -20.00 -1.51
CA VAL A 109 16.68 -19.51 -2.63
C VAL A 109 15.82 -18.98 -3.77
N ASN A 110 14.56 -19.39 -3.83
CA ASN A 110 13.59 -18.90 -4.79
C ASN A 110 12.26 -18.56 -4.12
N TRP A 111 11.54 -17.65 -4.73
CA TRP A 111 10.16 -17.34 -4.37
C TRP A 111 9.30 -17.28 -5.63
N MET A 112 7.98 -17.47 -5.44
CA MET A 112 7.01 -17.47 -6.52
C MET A 112 5.74 -16.76 -6.07
N ARG A 113 5.14 -15.99 -6.96
CA ARG A 113 3.83 -15.35 -6.71
C ARG A 113 2.72 -16.40 -6.68
N HIS A 114 1.79 -16.23 -5.75
CA HIS A 114 0.60 -17.05 -5.77
C HIS A 114 -0.35 -16.58 -6.90
N PRO A 115 -0.84 -17.49 -7.78
CA PRO A 115 -1.55 -17.11 -9.02
C PRO A 115 -2.91 -16.43 -8.81
N ARG A 116 -3.52 -16.58 -7.62
CA ARG A 116 -4.88 -16.08 -7.33
C ARG A 116 -4.98 -15.15 -6.13
N ASN A 117 -3.99 -15.14 -5.26
CA ASN A 117 -4.03 -14.32 -4.04
C ASN A 117 -2.76 -13.46 -3.96
N PRO A 118 -2.87 -12.13 -4.14
CA PRO A 118 -1.70 -11.25 -4.17
C PRO A 118 -0.96 -11.12 -2.84
N ARG A 119 -1.55 -11.56 -1.70
CA ARG A 119 -0.92 -11.58 -0.38
C ARG A 119 -0.18 -12.87 -0.08
N ARG A 120 -0.43 -13.93 -0.87
CA ARG A 120 0.22 -15.22 -0.73
C ARG A 120 1.38 -15.35 -1.71
N TYR A 121 2.36 -16.11 -1.30
CA TYR A 121 3.53 -16.43 -2.09
C TYR A 121 4.12 -17.76 -1.66
N PHE A 122 5.02 -18.30 -2.47
CA PHE A 122 5.70 -19.53 -2.14
C PHE A 122 7.19 -19.26 -1.96
N LEU A 123 7.81 -19.98 -1.01
CA LEU A 123 9.24 -20.01 -0.78
C LEU A 123 9.77 -21.42 -1.09
N TYR A 124 10.93 -21.47 -1.71
CA TYR A 124 11.61 -22.73 -2.02
C TYR A 124 13.11 -22.66 -1.67
N PRO A 125 13.62 -23.63 -0.92
CA PRO A 125 12.87 -24.61 -0.11
C PRO A 125 12.01 -23.94 0.98
N ALA A 126 11.14 -24.72 1.63
CA ALA A 126 10.37 -24.24 2.77
C ALA A 126 11.31 -23.67 3.84
N PRO A 127 10.98 -22.54 4.50
CA PRO A 127 11.86 -21.91 5.48
C PRO A 127 12.09 -22.82 6.69
N SER A 128 13.35 -22.91 7.14
CA SER A 128 13.72 -23.55 8.41
C SER A 128 13.58 -22.61 9.60
N THR A 129 13.64 -23.15 10.80
CA THR A 129 13.59 -22.36 12.04
C THR A 129 14.70 -21.30 12.07
N GLY A 130 14.37 -20.08 12.47
CA GLY A 130 15.30 -18.94 12.56
C GLY A 130 15.57 -18.24 11.24
N THR A 131 14.84 -18.60 10.17
CA THR A 131 14.91 -17.88 8.90
C THR A 131 14.11 -16.57 9.01
N GLU A 132 14.74 -15.46 8.66
CA GLU A 132 14.11 -14.16 8.40
C GLU A 132 14.36 -13.79 6.95
N ILE A 133 13.40 -13.14 6.32
CA ILE A 133 13.50 -12.71 4.92
C ILE A 133 13.14 -11.24 4.79
N SER A 134 13.86 -10.53 3.92
CA SER A 134 13.56 -9.14 3.57
C SER A 134 12.58 -9.12 2.41
N VAL A 135 11.45 -8.43 2.61
CA VAL A 135 10.34 -8.38 1.64
C VAL A 135 9.89 -6.95 1.40
N GLU A 136 9.36 -6.71 0.20
CA GLU A 136 8.60 -5.50 -0.11
C GLU A 136 7.14 -5.86 -0.38
N TYR A 137 6.24 -5.07 0.21
CA TYR A 137 4.81 -5.25 0.02
C TYR A 137 4.06 -3.92 0.13
N ILE A 138 2.84 -3.89 -0.38
CA ILE A 138 1.93 -2.75 -0.25
C ILE A 138 1.00 -3.02 0.92
N GLU A 139 0.99 -2.10 1.89
CA GLU A 139 0.13 -2.19 3.06
C GLU A 139 -0.80 -0.99 3.15
N VAL A 140 -2.08 -1.24 3.42
CA VAL A 140 -3.01 -0.17 3.80
C VAL A 140 -2.79 0.13 5.27
N PRO A 141 -2.41 1.36 5.65
CA PRO A 141 -2.14 1.69 7.05
C PRO A 141 -3.37 1.45 7.94
N ASP A 142 -3.11 1.06 9.18
CA ASP A 142 -4.10 1.09 10.25
C ASP A 142 -4.59 2.52 10.51
N ASP A 143 -5.69 2.65 11.24
CA ASP A 143 -6.21 3.97 11.60
C ASP A 143 -5.22 4.72 12.50
N TYR A 144 -4.84 5.91 12.10
CA TYR A 144 -3.98 6.80 12.87
C TYR A 144 -4.74 7.43 14.02
N ALA A 145 -4.05 7.63 15.14
CA ALA A 145 -4.48 8.54 16.20
C ALA A 145 -4.09 9.99 15.85
N ILE A 146 -4.72 10.96 16.50
CA ILE A 146 -4.61 12.39 16.14
C ILE A 146 -3.18 12.96 16.15
N GLY A 147 -2.33 12.41 17.03
CA GLY A 147 -0.93 12.83 17.21
C GLY A 147 0.10 11.98 16.46
N ASP A 148 -0.34 10.95 15.74
CA ASP A 148 0.56 10.05 15.04
C ASP A 148 1.26 10.73 13.86
N THR A 149 2.42 10.22 13.49
CA THR A 149 3.07 10.61 12.23
C THR A 149 2.62 9.68 11.13
N MET A 150 1.93 10.21 10.13
CA MET A 150 1.55 9.46 8.95
C MET A 150 2.76 9.15 8.07
N GLY A 151 2.86 7.92 7.57
CA GLY A 151 3.96 7.46 6.71
C GLY A 151 4.02 8.13 5.32
N LEU A 152 2.98 8.88 4.94
CA LEU A 152 2.91 9.58 3.67
C LEU A 152 3.74 10.87 3.69
N ALA A 153 4.44 11.16 2.59
CA ALA A 153 5.25 12.37 2.45
C ALA A 153 4.40 13.65 2.58
N ASP A 154 4.98 14.70 3.17
CA ASP A 154 4.30 15.97 3.42
C ASP A 154 3.82 16.69 2.14
N SER A 155 4.44 16.39 1.01
CA SER A 155 4.05 16.89 -0.31
C SER A 155 2.62 16.48 -0.73
N TYR A 156 2.09 15.40 -0.15
CA TYR A 156 0.72 14.93 -0.41
C TYR A 156 -0.32 15.49 0.57
N ARG A 157 0.08 16.36 1.49
CA ARG A 157 -0.81 16.95 2.51
C ARG A 157 -2.03 17.61 1.88
N SER A 158 -1.84 18.43 0.86
CA SER A 158 -2.94 19.12 0.17
C SER A 158 -3.94 18.13 -0.43
N ALA A 159 -3.47 17.05 -1.02
CA ALA A 159 -4.35 16.01 -1.55
C ALA A 159 -5.20 15.38 -0.44
N ILE A 160 -4.60 15.03 0.69
CA ILE A 160 -5.35 14.45 1.81
C ILE A 160 -6.36 15.45 2.38
N VAL A 161 -5.99 16.73 2.52
CA VAL A 161 -6.90 17.80 2.95
C VAL A 161 -8.10 17.90 2.00
N ASP A 162 -7.88 17.92 0.68
CA ASP A 162 -8.95 17.98 -0.31
C ASP A 162 -9.92 16.77 -0.18
N CYS A 163 -9.38 15.57 0.05
CA CYS A 163 -10.22 14.39 0.28
C CYS A 163 -11.02 14.49 1.58
N VAL A 164 -10.43 15.02 2.66
CA VAL A 164 -11.14 15.25 3.94
C VAL A 164 -12.25 16.25 3.77
N VAL A 165 -12.01 17.37 3.09
CA VAL A 165 -13.04 18.38 2.77
C VAL A 165 -14.15 17.76 1.94
N TYR A 166 -13.83 16.98 0.90
CA TYR A 166 -14.82 16.25 0.13
C TYR A 166 -15.70 15.35 1.02
N LEU A 167 -15.10 14.61 1.95
CA LEU A 167 -15.81 13.71 2.85
C LEU A 167 -16.72 14.47 3.81
N ALA A 168 -16.23 15.57 4.39
CA ALA A 168 -17.01 16.41 5.29
C ALA A 168 -18.21 17.05 4.60
N GLU A 169 -18.01 17.62 3.40
CA GLU A 169 -19.07 18.21 2.60
C GLU A 169 -20.10 17.15 2.13
N ALA A 170 -19.69 15.90 1.88
CA ALA A 170 -20.59 14.83 1.46
C ALA A 170 -21.53 14.34 2.58
N VAL A 171 -21.21 14.56 3.85
CA VAL A 171 -22.04 14.18 5.01
C VAL A 171 -23.11 15.24 5.33
N ASP A 172 -22.85 16.50 4.99
CA ASP A 172 -23.77 17.60 5.26
C ASP A 172 -24.93 17.64 4.25
N ASN A 173 -26.04 16.97 4.59
CA ASN A 173 -27.19 16.80 3.72
C ASN A 173 -28.06 18.07 3.51
N GLU A 174 -27.88 19.12 4.29
CA GLU A 174 -28.74 20.33 4.22
C GLU A 174 -28.18 21.44 3.34
N SER A 175 -26.87 21.41 3.04
CA SER A 175 -26.18 22.46 2.28
C SER A 175 -25.15 21.91 1.28
N VAL A 176 -25.37 20.69 0.76
CA VAL A 176 -24.40 20.06 -0.15
C VAL A 176 -24.27 20.87 -1.44
N ASP A 177 -23.22 21.67 -1.55
CA ASP A 177 -22.73 22.11 -2.83
C ASP A 177 -22.00 20.94 -3.53
N THR A 178 -22.82 20.12 -4.21
CA THR A 178 -22.35 18.92 -4.90
C THR A 178 -21.22 19.23 -5.90
N GLU A 179 -21.23 20.42 -6.48
CA GLU A 179 -20.18 20.83 -7.41
C GLU A 179 -18.88 21.17 -6.69
N ARG A 180 -18.94 21.82 -5.55
CA ARG A 180 -17.79 22.09 -4.71
C ARG A 180 -17.15 20.80 -4.17
N ALA A 181 -17.95 19.88 -3.66
CA ALA A 181 -17.49 18.58 -3.20
C ALA A 181 -16.77 17.81 -4.34
N LYS A 182 -17.35 17.79 -5.53
CA LYS A 182 -16.71 17.17 -6.72
C LYS A 182 -15.39 17.84 -7.10
N GLN A 183 -15.27 19.15 -6.98
CA GLN A 183 -14.02 19.87 -7.25
C GLN A 183 -12.92 19.42 -6.31
N PHE A 184 -13.18 19.30 -5.00
CA PHE A 184 -12.21 18.79 -4.04
C PHE A 184 -11.80 17.34 -4.33
N TYR A 185 -12.74 16.47 -4.70
CA TYR A 185 -12.40 15.10 -5.08
C TYR A 185 -11.56 15.04 -6.35
N THR A 186 -11.87 15.89 -7.33
CA THR A 186 -11.07 15.99 -8.55
C THR A 186 -9.65 16.51 -8.27
N SER A 187 -9.53 17.55 -7.40
CA SER A 187 -8.24 18.08 -6.95
C SER A 187 -7.43 17.02 -6.21
N PHE A 188 -8.05 16.23 -5.33
CA PHE A 188 -7.42 15.09 -4.67
C PHE A 188 -6.80 14.12 -5.67
N LEU A 189 -7.58 13.67 -6.67
CA LEU A 189 -7.09 12.73 -7.68
C LEU A 189 -5.94 13.33 -8.51
N GLN A 190 -6.05 14.59 -8.93
CA GLN A 190 -5.00 15.28 -9.70
C GLN A 190 -3.73 15.46 -8.87
N SER A 191 -3.84 15.87 -7.61
CA SER A 191 -2.71 16.06 -6.71
C SER A 191 -1.98 14.77 -6.35
N LEU A 192 -2.67 13.62 -6.38
CA LEU A 192 -2.02 12.32 -6.27
C LEU A 192 -1.33 11.89 -7.57
N GLY A 193 -1.45 12.66 -8.66
CA GLY A 193 -0.92 12.27 -9.96
C GLY A 193 -1.67 11.07 -10.56
N ALA A 194 -2.94 10.92 -10.22
CA ALA A 194 -3.80 9.83 -10.72
C ALA A 194 -4.31 10.09 -12.15
N ASP A 195 -3.50 10.70 -13.00
CA ASP A 195 -3.76 10.71 -14.43
C ASP A 195 -3.54 9.29 -14.96
N MET A 196 -4.54 8.76 -15.65
CA MET A 196 -4.57 7.36 -16.13
C MET A 196 -3.37 6.97 -17.01
N THR A 197 -2.63 7.94 -17.51
CA THR A 197 -1.39 7.76 -18.28
C THR A 197 -0.18 7.30 -17.46
N GLN A 198 -0.17 7.44 -16.13
CA GLN A 198 0.98 6.99 -15.32
C GLN A 198 0.90 5.50 -14.94
N ARG A 199 -0.27 4.87 -14.97
CA ARG A 199 -0.38 3.41 -14.80
C ARG A 199 0.39 2.65 -15.89
N ASP A 200 0.38 3.17 -17.11
CA ASP A 200 1.10 2.57 -18.25
C ASP A 200 2.63 2.71 -18.16
N VAL A 201 3.15 3.66 -17.39
CA VAL A 201 4.61 3.87 -17.26
C VAL A 201 5.24 2.83 -16.32
N VAL A 202 4.60 2.50 -15.22
CA VAL A 202 5.10 1.49 -14.26
C VAL A 202 5.00 0.09 -14.87
N ASP A 203 3.90 -0.22 -15.57
CA ASP A 203 3.76 -1.50 -16.29
C ASP A 203 4.68 -1.57 -17.53
N SER A 204 5.01 -0.45 -18.16
CA SER A 204 5.93 -0.42 -19.31
C SER A 204 7.40 -0.56 -18.91
N GLU A 205 7.78 -0.17 -17.70
CA GLU A 205 9.15 -0.38 -17.21
C GLU A 205 9.39 -1.83 -16.79
N SER A 206 8.39 -2.50 -16.19
CA SER A 206 8.47 -3.95 -15.92
C SER A 206 8.52 -4.76 -17.22
N GLY A 207 7.73 -4.40 -18.25
CA GLY A 207 7.77 -5.04 -19.56
C GLY A 207 9.09 -4.81 -20.33
N LYS A 208 9.77 -3.67 -20.15
CA LYS A 208 11.09 -3.41 -20.75
C LYS A 208 12.23 -4.16 -20.06
N ALA A 209 12.09 -4.48 -18.78
CA ALA A 209 13.04 -5.32 -18.07
C ALA A 209 13.00 -6.77 -18.57
N GLU A 210 11.83 -7.30 -18.90
CA GLU A 210 11.66 -8.64 -19.49
C GLU A 210 12.21 -8.73 -20.93
N GLN A 211 11.97 -7.73 -21.78
CA GLN A 211 12.51 -7.73 -23.15
C GLN A 211 14.03 -7.61 -23.21
N ARG A 212 14.69 -6.96 -22.25
CA ARG A 212 16.17 -6.91 -22.19
C ARG A 212 16.80 -8.23 -21.78
N ARG A 213 16.09 -9.07 -21.02
CA ARG A 213 16.56 -10.43 -20.66
C ARG A 213 16.39 -11.45 -21.79
N GLY A 214 15.40 -11.25 -22.66
CA GLY A 214 15.12 -12.15 -23.80
C GLY A 214 16.05 -11.97 -25.01
N ASN A 215 16.84 -10.89 -25.09
CA ASN A 215 17.66 -10.58 -26.27
C ASN A 215 19.16 -10.80 -26.08
N ASN A 216 19.59 -11.42 -24.99
CA ASN A 216 20.98 -11.77 -24.66
C ASN A 216 21.18 -13.30 -24.47
N GLY A 217 20.43 -14.11 -25.22
CA GLY A 217 20.61 -15.57 -25.31
C GLY A 217 21.10 -15.98 -26.70
#